data_0174c470af4f2ec953ec9330e60b9511
#
_entry.id   0174c470af4f2ec953ec9330e60b9511
#
_cell.length_a   1.000
_cell.length_b   1.000
_cell.length_c   1.000
_cell.angle_alpha   90.00
_cell.angle_beta   90.00
_cell.angle_gamma   90.00
#
_symmetry.space_group_name_H-M   'P 1'
#
loop_
_entity.id
_entity.type
_entity.pdbx_description
1 polymer ?
#
loop_
_entity_poly.entity_id
_entity_poly.type
_entity_poly.pdbx_seq_one_letter_code
_entity_poly.pdbx_strand_id
1 'polypeptide(L)'
;MATKREQILAKIKTNLAGTTGVGTRIYRSRAEAFTRTETPAIILEPISDTPQDTTSLYNSITHELRVRITVVARGSVPDSTADPTIESLHTKVLTDPTLGGLSIDIRPSTTSFEILEADEAAGVISCEFDIEYRTLYNSLTI
;
A
#
# COMPACT_ATOMS: atom_id res chain seq x y z
N MET A 1 -17.88 4.61 -12.98
CA MET A 1 -16.95 5.54 -12.35
C MET A 1 -16.35 4.88 -11.12
N ALA A 2 -15.04 4.97 -10.98
CA ALA A 2 -14.36 4.33 -9.85
C ALA A 2 -14.66 5.04 -8.53
N THR A 3 -14.76 4.25 -7.44
CA THR A 3 -14.87 4.82 -6.10
C THR A 3 -13.61 5.61 -5.76
N LYS A 4 -13.73 6.54 -4.82
CA LYS A 4 -12.58 7.32 -4.39
C LYS A 4 -11.47 6.42 -3.80
N ARG A 5 -11.86 5.37 -3.10
CA ARG A 5 -10.92 4.34 -2.63
C ARG A 5 -10.13 3.72 -3.79
N GLU A 6 -10.80 3.33 -4.86
CA GLU A 6 -10.12 2.75 -6.02
C GLU A 6 -9.19 3.76 -6.69
N GLN A 7 -9.60 5.01 -6.78
CA GLN A 7 -8.74 6.07 -7.30
C GLN A 7 -7.50 6.27 -6.44
N ILE A 8 -7.64 6.19 -5.11
CA ILE A 8 -6.52 6.29 -4.18
C ILE A 8 -5.55 5.13 -4.38
N LEU A 9 -6.06 3.90 -4.47
CA LEU A 9 -5.21 2.73 -4.68
C LEU A 9 -4.47 2.80 -6.02
N ALA A 10 -5.14 3.23 -7.07
CA ALA A 10 -4.51 3.40 -8.38
C ALA A 10 -3.41 4.46 -8.34
N LYS A 11 -3.63 5.55 -7.61
CA LYS A 11 -2.64 6.63 -7.49
C LYS A 11 -1.42 6.16 -6.70
N ILE A 12 -1.62 5.40 -5.62
CA ILE A 12 -0.52 4.83 -4.84
C ILE A 12 0.31 3.89 -5.72
N LYS A 13 -0.35 3.04 -6.50
CA LYS A 13 0.36 2.15 -7.41
C LYS A 13 1.22 2.93 -8.40
N THR A 14 0.69 4.00 -8.95
CA THR A 14 1.44 4.88 -9.85
C THR A 14 2.65 5.51 -9.14
N ASN A 15 2.45 5.98 -7.91
CA ASN A 15 3.53 6.60 -7.15
C ASN A 15 4.63 5.62 -6.74
N LEU A 16 4.30 4.33 -6.62
CA LEU A 16 5.27 3.29 -6.29
C LEU A 16 6.17 2.91 -7.47
N ALA A 17 5.83 3.30 -8.68
CA ALA A 17 6.64 2.99 -9.85
C ALA A 17 8.08 3.50 -9.66
N GLY A 18 9.05 2.66 -9.98
CA GLY A 18 10.46 2.98 -9.82
C GLY A 18 11.01 2.78 -8.41
N THR A 19 10.26 2.13 -7.51
CA THR A 19 10.77 1.76 -6.18
C THR A 19 12.03 0.91 -6.34
N THR A 20 13.03 1.19 -5.51
CA THR A 20 14.35 0.55 -5.60
C THR A 20 14.25 -0.97 -5.62
N GLY A 21 14.87 -1.59 -6.61
CA GLY A 21 14.94 -3.04 -6.75
C GLY A 21 13.70 -3.69 -7.36
N VAL A 22 12.60 -2.97 -7.48
CA VAL A 22 11.31 -3.54 -7.89
C VAL A 22 10.99 -3.23 -9.37
N GLY A 23 11.33 -2.02 -9.82
CA GLY A 23 11.02 -1.60 -11.18
C GLY A 23 9.53 -1.58 -11.44
N THR A 24 9.07 -2.46 -12.32
CA THR A 24 7.66 -2.59 -12.69
C THR A 24 6.93 -3.73 -11.98
N ARG A 25 7.59 -4.45 -11.09
CA ARG A 25 6.99 -5.59 -10.37
C ARG A 25 6.14 -5.11 -9.19
N ILE A 26 5.07 -4.41 -9.50
CA ILE A 26 4.11 -3.85 -8.53
C ILE A 26 2.74 -4.39 -8.90
N TYR A 27 2.13 -5.14 -7.99
CA TYR A 27 0.90 -5.87 -8.26
C TYR A 27 -0.21 -5.46 -7.29
N ARG A 28 -1.44 -5.54 -7.76
CA ARG A 28 -2.64 -5.31 -6.96
C ARG A 28 -3.24 -6.66 -6.55
N SER A 29 -3.29 -6.90 -5.23
CA SER A 29 -4.02 -8.05 -4.65
C SER A 29 -3.63 -9.40 -5.27
N ARG A 30 -2.34 -9.58 -5.56
CA ARG A 30 -1.86 -10.82 -6.16
C ARG A 30 -1.77 -11.93 -5.11
N ALA A 31 -2.41 -13.05 -5.39
CA ALA A 31 -2.37 -14.24 -4.54
C ALA A 31 -1.34 -15.28 -4.98
N GLU A 32 -0.87 -15.21 -6.22
CA GLU A 32 0.11 -16.17 -6.77
C GLU A 32 1.50 -15.96 -6.17
N ALA A 33 2.22 -17.07 -6.01
CA ALA A 33 3.60 -17.03 -5.57
C ALA A 33 4.50 -16.39 -6.64
N PHE A 34 5.60 -15.79 -6.19
CA PHE A 34 6.60 -15.20 -7.07
C PHE A 34 7.72 -16.19 -7.35
N THR A 35 8.22 -16.18 -8.58
CA THR A 35 9.46 -16.87 -8.94
C THR A 35 10.65 -16.02 -8.47
N ARG A 36 11.86 -16.60 -8.50
CA ARG A 36 13.08 -15.86 -8.11
C ARG A 36 13.30 -14.63 -8.96
N THR A 37 12.98 -14.71 -10.25
CA THR A 37 13.18 -13.59 -11.19
C THR A 37 12.16 -12.49 -10.98
N GLU A 38 11.08 -12.76 -10.28
CA GLU A 38 10.04 -11.78 -9.97
C GLU A 38 10.25 -11.07 -8.63
N THR A 39 11.33 -11.35 -7.92
CA THR A 39 11.65 -10.70 -6.64
C THR A 39 12.88 -9.82 -6.75
N PRO A 40 12.97 -8.70 -6.01
CA PRO A 40 11.92 -8.16 -5.13
C PRO A 40 10.67 -7.70 -5.87
N ALA A 41 9.53 -7.82 -5.21
CA ALA A 41 8.24 -7.41 -5.77
C ALA A 41 7.39 -6.76 -4.67
N ILE A 42 6.43 -5.96 -5.10
CA ILE A 42 5.50 -5.27 -4.21
C ILE A 42 4.08 -5.72 -4.53
N ILE A 43 3.31 -6.00 -3.47
CA ILE A 43 1.87 -6.24 -3.56
C ILE A 43 1.16 -5.14 -2.79
N LEU A 44 0.29 -4.42 -3.46
CA LEU A 44 -0.56 -3.40 -2.84
C LEU A 44 -1.97 -3.96 -2.71
N GLU A 45 -2.51 -3.93 -1.50
CA GLU A 45 -3.89 -4.38 -1.26
C GLU A 45 -4.58 -3.56 -0.18
N PRO A 46 -5.89 -3.34 -0.29
CA PRO A 46 -6.66 -2.74 0.79
C PRO A 46 -6.93 -3.78 1.88
N ILE A 47 -6.93 -3.34 3.13
CA ILE A 47 -7.21 -4.21 4.27
C ILE A 47 -8.59 -3.90 4.86
N SER A 48 -8.87 -2.62 5.10
CA SER A 48 -10.14 -2.19 5.67
C SER A 48 -10.40 -0.74 5.31
N ASP A 49 -11.65 -0.38 5.31
CA ASP A 49 -12.09 1.01 5.10
C ASP A 49 -13.17 1.29 6.12
N THR A 50 -12.85 2.11 7.12
CA THR A 50 -13.71 2.35 8.26
C THR A 50 -14.19 3.81 8.27
N PRO A 51 -15.51 4.05 8.22
CA PRO A 51 -16.04 5.39 8.41
C PRO A 51 -15.70 5.90 9.81
N GLN A 52 -15.12 7.08 9.90
CA GLN A 52 -14.72 7.68 11.18
C GLN A 52 -15.75 8.64 11.73
N ASP A 53 -16.54 9.26 10.86
CA ASP A 53 -17.54 10.23 11.24
C ASP A 53 -18.91 9.69 10.91
N THR A 54 -19.76 9.59 11.92
CA THR A 54 -21.12 9.08 11.78
C THR A 54 -22.17 10.18 11.66
N THR A 55 -21.78 11.45 11.73
CA THR A 55 -22.75 12.53 11.58
C THR A 55 -22.93 12.91 10.12
N SER A 56 -24.18 13.05 9.70
CA SER A 56 -24.52 13.46 8.35
C SER A 56 -24.75 14.96 8.23
N LEU A 57 -24.41 15.75 9.26
CA LEU A 57 -24.67 17.18 9.28
C LEU A 57 -24.06 17.94 8.11
N TYR A 58 -22.93 17.46 7.61
CA TYR A 58 -22.21 18.12 6.53
C TYR A 58 -22.28 17.36 5.21
N ASN A 59 -23.17 16.37 5.13
CA ASN A 59 -23.32 15.51 3.94
C ASN A 59 -22.02 14.85 3.50
N SER A 60 -21.10 14.62 4.43
CA SER A 60 -19.83 13.99 4.11
C SER A 60 -19.45 12.96 5.16
N ILE A 61 -18.66 11.99 4.75
CA ILE A 61 -18.11 10.95 5.63
C ILE A 61 -16.60 10.97 5.49
N THR A 62 -15.91 10.97 6.63
CA THR A 62 -14.47 10.77 6.67
C THR A 62 -14.21 9.28 6.82
N HIS A 63 -13.35 8.73 5.97
CA HIS A 63 -12.98 7.33 5.97
C HIS A 63 -11.52 7.18 6.38
N GLU A 64 -11.22 6.07 7.04
CA GLU A 64 -9.85 5.64 7.27
C GLU A 64 -9.63 4.33 6.50
N LEU A 65 -8.88 4.42 5.42
CA LEU A 65 -8.53 3.29 4.59
C LEU A 65 -7.18 2.75 5.04
N ARG A 66 -7.16 1.49 5.44
CA ARG A 66 -5.91 0.81 5.73
C ARG A 66 -5.47 0.02 4.51
N VAL A 67 -4.27 0.31 4.04
CA VAL A 67 -3.67 -0.43 2.93
C VAL A 67 -2.43 -1.15 3.43
N ARG A 68 -2.14 -2.29 2.79
CA ARG A 68 -0.93 -3.06 3.04
C ARG A 68 -0.10 -3.05 1.78
N ILE A 69 1.17 -2.69 1.94
CA ILE A 69 2.15 -2.77 0.88
C ILE A 69 3.15 -3.84 1.31
N THR A 70 3.12 -4.97 0.64
CA THR A 70 3.94 -6.13 0.99
C THR A 70 5.14 -6.21 0.05
N VAL A 71 6.33 -6.28 0.63
CA VAL A 71 7.56 -6.51 -0.11
C VAL A 71 7.95 -7.97 0.03
N VAL A 72 8.12 -8.65 -1.09
CA VAL A 72 8.60 -10.03 -1.13
C VAL A 72 10.01 -10.00 -1.67
N ALA A 73 10.97 -10.49 -0.89
CA ALA A 73 12.37 -10.52 -1.27
C ALA A 73 12.97 -11.89 -0.94
N ARG A 74 13.96 -12.30 -1.69
CA ARG A 74 14.66 -13.56 -1.49
C ARG A 74 16.15 -13.30 -1.28
N GLY A 75 16.77 -14.06 -0.42
CA GLY A 75 18.19 -13.94 -0.12
C GLY A 75 18.55 -14.68 1.15
N SER A 76 19.84 -14.71 1.48
CA SER A 76 20.33 -15.33 2.71
C SER A 76 19.86 -14.56 3.96
N VAL A 77 19.67 -13.24 3.83
CA VAL A 77 19.12 -12.38 4.86
C VAL A 77 18.01 -11.54 4.22
N PRO A 78 16.78 -12.11 4.06
CA PRO A 78 15.73 -11.48 3.27
C PRO A 78 15.28 -10.10 3.76
N ASP A 79 15.23 -9.90 5.07
CA ASP A 79 14.86 -8.62 5.65
C ASP A 79 15.86 -7.53 5.31
N SER A 80 17.15 -7.85 5.36
CA SER A 80 18.20 -6.92 4.94
C SER A 80 18.16 -6.63 3.43
N THR A 81 17.88 -7.66 2.65
CA THR A 81 17.74 -7.51 1.19
C THR A 81 16.57 -6.59 0.83
N ALA A 82 15.48 -6.66 1.59
CA ALA A 82 14.28 -5.86 1.36
C ALA A 82 14.41 -4.42 1.87
N ASP A 83 15.35 -4.14 2.76
CA ASP A 83 15.42 -2.85 3.45
C ASP A 83 15.50 -1.63 2.50
N PRO A 84 16.35 -1.62 1.46
CA PRO A 84 16.36 -0.50 0.52
C PRO A 84 15.04 -0.30 -0.21
N THR A 85 14.34 -1.39 -0.50
CA THR A 85 13.02 -1.34 -1.14
C THR A 85 11.99 -0.71 -0.20
N ILE A 86 12.04 -1.08 1.08
CA ILE A 86 11.13 -0.53 2.10
C ILE A 86 11.37 0.97 2.29
N GLU A 87 12.62 1.38 2.38
CA GLU A 87 12.95 2.80 2.48
C GLU A 87 12.42 3.59 1.28
N SER A 88 12.62 3.05 0.09
CA SER A 88 12.18 3.70 -1.14
C SER A 88 10.64 3.81 -1.21
N LEU A 89 9.92 2.74 -0.88
CA LEU A 89 8.46 2.78 -0.90
C LEU A 89 7.91 3.73 0.16
N HIS A 90 8.51 3.77 1.32
CA HIS A 90 8.09 4.68 2.39
C HIS A 90 8.18 6.13 1.91
N THR A 91 9.29 6.50 1.31
CA THR A 91 9.49 7.84 0.76
C THR A 91 8.46 8.14 -0.32
N LYS A 92 8.25 7.20 -1.25
CA LYS A 92 7.31 7.40 -2.37
C LYS A 92 5.87 7.54 -1.91
N VAL A 93 5.46 6.76 -0.90
CA VAL A 93 4.09 6.84 -0.36
C VAL A 93 3.85 8.15 0.36
N LEU A 94 4.82 8.60 1.16
CA LEU A 94 4.64 9.77 2.02
C LEU A 94 5.06 11.10 1.38
N THR A 95 5.63 11.08 0.19
CA THR A 95 5.99 12.31 -0.51
C THR A 95 4.76 13.10 -0.97
N ASP A 96 3.66 12.40 -1.27
CA ASP A 96 2.42 13.04 -1.69
C ASP A 96 1.25 12.54 -0.81
N PRO A 97 1.14 13.05 0.43
CA PRO A 97 0.14 12.55 1.38
C PRO A 97 -1.29 12.86 0.99
N THR A 98 -1.50 13.85 0.12
CA THR A 98 -2.85 14.19 -0.35
C THR A 98 -3.22 13.47 -1.65
N LEU A 99 -2.28 12.78 -2.28
CA LEU A 99 -2.46 12.06 -3.54
C LEU A 99 -3.13 12.94 -4.62
N GLY A 100 -2.66 14.18 -4.75
CA GLY A 100 -3.23 15.12 -5.69
C GLY A 100 -4.62 15.60 -5.32
N GLY A 101 -4.99 15.53 -4.06
CA GLY A 101 -6.30 15.96 -3.55
C GLY A 101 -7.29 14.83 -3.32
N LEU A 102 -6.91 13.57 -3.55
CA LEU A 102 -7.78 12.42 -3.30
C LEU A 102 -7.87 12.06 -1.81
N SER A 103 -6.82 12.33 -1.05
CA SER A 103 -6.76 12.03 0.37
C SER A 103 -6.47 13.27 1.19
N ILE A 104 -6.74 13.19 2.49
CA ILE A 104 -6.43 14.24 3.45
C ILE A 104 -5.02 14.03 4.01
N ASP A 105 -4.70 12.80 4.36
CA ASP A 105 -3.41 12.48 4.98
C ASP A 105 -3.11 10.99 4.81
N ILE A 106 -1.82 10.64 4.87
CA ILE A 106 -1.34 9.25 4.89
C ILE A 106 -0.39 9.12 6.07
N ARG A 107 -0.62 8.12 6.92
CA ARG A 107 0.22 7.86 8.09
C ARG A 107 0.71 6.42 8.06
N PRO A 108 2.01 6.18 8.33
CA PRO A 108 2.48 4.81 8.52
C PRO A 108 1.85 4.22 9.78
N SER A 109 1.51 2.94 9.73
CA SER A 109 0.93 2.22 10.86
C SER A 109 1.94 1.19 11.38
N THR A 110 1.89 -0.03 10.84
CA THR A 110 2.70 -1.15 11.35
C THR A 110 3.51 -1.76 10.23
N THR A 111 4.75 -2.13 10.53
CA THR A 111 5.58 -2.95 9.64
C THR A 111 5.76 -4.32 10.30
N SER A 112 5.38 -5.38 9.61
CA SER A 112 5.45 -6.76 10.10
C SER A 112 6.40 -7.57 9.24
N PHE A 113 7.10 -8.52 9.85
CA PHE A 113 8.12 -9.32 9.19
C PHE A 113 7.76 -10.80 9.30
N GLU A 114 7.89 -11.52 8.18
CA GLU A 114 7.71 -12.96 8.13
C GLU A 114 8.77 -13.55 7.21
N ILE A 115 9.35 -14.68 7.62
CA ILE A 115 10.32 -15.40 6.81
C ILE A 115 9.72 -16.75 6.46
N LEU A 116 9.67 -17.03 5.15
CA LEU A 116 9.17 -18.30 4.63
C LEU A 116 10.33 -19.17 4.19
N GLU A 117 10.27 -20.45 4.56
CA GLU A 117 11.26 -21.42 4.10
C GLU A 117 10.97 -21.79 2.65
N ALA A 118 12.02 -21.77 1.85
CA ALA A 118 11.99 -22.13 0.43
C ALA A 118 13.41 -22.57 0.06
N ASP A 119 13.63 -22.92 -1.21
CA ASP A 119 15.00 -23.22 -1.71
C ASP A 119 15.96 -22.09 -1.36
N GLU A 120 15.48 -20.86 -1.45
CA GLU A 120 16.15 -19.68 -0.92
C GLU A 120 15.14 -18.98 -0.03
N ALA A 121 15.57 -18.58 1.18
CA ALA A 121 14.68 -17.95 2.15
C ALA A 121 13.99 -16.72 1.55
N ALA A 122 12.68 -16.64 1.74
CA ALA A 122 11.87 -15.52 1.29
C ALA A 122 11.44 -14.69 2.50
N GLY A 123 11.65 -13.37 2.42
CA GLY A 123 11.12 -12.43 3.39
C GLY A 123 9.86 -11.81 2.85
N VAL A 124 8.83 -11.77 3.68
CA VAL A 124 7.57 -11.09 3.40
C VAL A 124 7.41 -9.99 4.43
N ILE A 125 7.58 -8.75 4.01
CA ILE A 125 7.52 -7.60 4.91
C ILE A 125 6.30 -6.78 4.52
N SER A 126 5.37 -6.66 5.47
CA SER A 126 4.11 -5.94 5.25
C SER A 126 4.17 -4.58 5.92
N CYS A 127 4.08 -3.54 5.10
CA CYS A 127 4.02 -2.16 5.57
C CYS A 127 2.58 -1.68 5.46
N GLU A 128 1.96 -1.32 6.58
CA GLU A 128 0.60 -0.84 6.59
C GLU A 128 0.56 0.67 6.76
N PHE A 129 -0.33 1.31 6.01
CA PHE A 129 -0.54 2.75 6.04
C PHE A 129 -2.02 3.03 6.23
N ASP A 130 -2.31 4.06 7.01
CA ASP A 130 -3.68 4.55 7.21
C ASP A 130 -3.87 5.82 6.39
N ILE A 131 -4.87 5.81 5.52
CA ILE A 131 -5.17 6.90 4.60
C ILE A 131 -6.51 7.49 4.98
N GLU A 132 -6.51 8.77 5.34
CA GLU A 132 -7.73 9.51 5.65
C GLU A 132 -8.22 10.18 4.38
N TYR A 133 -9.49 9.94 4.03
CA TYR A 133 -10.12 10.59 2.88
C TYR A 133 -11.59 10.85 3.17
N ARG A 134 -12.21 11.68 2.36
CA ARG A 134 -13.60 12.08 2.57
C ARG A 134 -14.40 11.91 1.29
N THR A 135 -15.64 11.45 1.47
CA THR A 135 -16.62 11.36 0.39
C THR A 135 -17.89 12.09 0.79
N LEU A 136 -18.77 12.32 -0.18
CA LEU A 136 -20.13 12.73 0.13
C LEU A 136 -20.85 11.59 0.86
N TYR A 137 -21.82 11.93 1.68
CA TYR A 137 -22.54 10.96 2.49
C TYR A 137 -23.18 9.85 1.65
N ASN A 138 -23.72 10.20 0.49
CA ASN A 138 -24.45 9.27 -0.38
C ASN A 138 -23.67 8.84 -1.62
N SER A 139 -22.36 9.05 -1.66
CA SER A 139 -21.54 8.71 -2.82
C SER A 139 -20.15 8.26 -2.39
N LEU A 140 -19.64 7.20 -3.00
CA LEU A 140 -18.26 6.77 -2.78
C LEU A 140 -17.30 7.31 -3.84
N THR A 141 -17.80 8.07 -4.80
CA THR A 141 -16.98 8.57 -5.93
C THR A 141 -16.53 10.01 -5.79
N ILE A 142 -17.18 10.75 -4.91
CA ILE A 142 -16.89 12.19 -4.76
C ILE A 142 -16.55 12.53 -3.32
#